data_e069069c9c9c23ccb4544bc196959dac
#
_entry.id   e069069c9c9c23ccb4544bc196959dac
#
_cell.length_a   1.000
_cell.length_b   1.000
_cell.length_c   1.000
_cell.angle_alpha   90.00
_cell.angle_beta   90.00
_cell.angle_gamma   90.00
#
_symmetry.space_group_name_H-M   'P 1'
#
loop_
_entity.id
_entity.type
_entity.pdbx_description
1 polymer ?
#
loop_
_entity_poly.entity_id
_entity_poly.type
_entity_poly.pdbx_seq_one_letter_code
_entity_poly.pdbx_strand_id
1 'polypeptide(L)'
;RGRNAMAIWQDLVTQYGFKRDYQSVKRFANKIQPSQVLQARPVIVTAPGEEAQVDYGTGPMVRDPQTGKYRRTRLFVLTLGYSRKSVRLLVFRSSSRTWADLHEKAFRRLGGSVRIVVLDNLREGVLTPDIYDPTLNPLYRDLLAHYGAVAMPCRVRDPDRKGKVESGVGHAQRTPLKG
;
A
#
# COMPACT_ATOMS: atom_id res chain seq x y z
N ARG A 1 1.00 21.31 -18.80
CA ARG A 1 0.82 19.88 -19.16
C ARG A 1 2.11 19.16 -18.82
N GLY A 2 2.08 18.27 -17.81
CA GLY A 2 3.25 17.67 -17.15
C GLY A 2 4.09 16.76 -18.03
N ARG A 3 4.95 17.32 -18.86
CA ARG A 3 6.02 16.57 -19.52
C ARG A 3 7.14 16.31 -18.51
N ASN A 4 7.70 15.11 -18.51
CA ASN A 4 8.84 14.82 -17.66
C ASN A 4 10.13 15.44 -18.23
N ALA A 5 11.12 15.68 -17.38
CA ALA A 5 12.37 16.33 -17.77
C ALA A 5 13.14 15.59 -18.90
N MET A 6 12.96 14.28 -19.04
CA MET A 6 13.58 13.47 -20.09
C MET A 6 12.96 13.80 -21.47
N ALA A 7 11.65 13.89 -21.55
CA ALA A 7 10.96 14.24 -22.79
C ALA A 7 11.31 15.67 -23.23
N ILE A 8 11.43 16.61 -22.25
CA ILE A 8 11.88 17.98 -22.53
C ILE A 8 13.31 18.00 -23.08
N TRP A 9 14.21 17.21 -22.49
CA TRP A 9 15.60 17.12 -22.96
C TRP A 9 15.69 16.53 -24.36
N GLN A 10 14.94 15.48 -24.66
CA GLN A 10 14.88 14.87 -26.00
C GLN A 10 14.39 15.85 -27.06
N ASP A 11 13.32 16.59 -26.77
CA ASP A 11 12.79 17.62 -27.68
C ASP A 11 13.86 18.71 -27.92
N LEU A 12 14.56 19.17 -26.86
CA LEU A 12 15.61 20.18 -26.98
C LEU A 12 16.77 19.71 -27.85
N VAL A 13 17.18 18.43 -27.68
CA VAL A 13 18.24 17.83 -28.50
C VAL A 13 17.79 17.71 -29.96
N THR A 14 16.59 17.19 -30.20
CA THR A 14 16.10 16.86 -31.55
C THR A 14 15.69 18.11 -32.33
N GLN A 15 15.02 19.08 -31.70
CA GLN A 15 14.46 20.23 -32.39
C GLN A 15 15.40 21.45 -32.39
N TYR A 16 16.23 21.60 -31.36
CA TYR A 16 17.05 22.80 -31.15
C TYR A 16 18.55 22.51 -31.09
N GLY A 17 18.98 21.26 -31.30
CA GLY A 17 20.42 20.90 -31.27
C GLY A 17 21.09 21.16 -29.92
N PHE A 18 20.35 21.02 -28.81
CA PHE A 18 20.86 21.29 -27.46
C PHE A 18 21.98 20.33 -27.08
N LYS A 19 23.18 20.86 -26.76
CA LYS A 19 24.41 20.07 -26.59
C LYS A 19 24.75 19.73 -25.13
N ARG A 20 23.95 20.14 -24.15
CA ARG A 20 24.20 19.82 -22.74
C ARG A 20 23.48 18.54 -22.32
N ASP A 21 23.98 17.95 -21.23
CA ASP A 21 23.48 16.71 -20.66
C ASP A 21 22.05 16.83 -20.08
N TYR A 22 21.41 15.69 -19.91
CA TYR A 22 20.10 15.56 -19.30
C TYR A 22 20.03 16.19 -17.89
N GLN A 23 21.13 16.10 -17.11
CA GLN A 23 21.14 16.60 -15.73
C GLN A 23 20.98 18.12 -15.67
N SER A 24 21.45 18.84 -16.69
CA SER A 24 21.26 20.30 -16.79
C SER A 24 19.78 20.66 -16.94
N VAL A 25 19.06 19.94 -17.82
CA VAL A 25 17.62 20.15 -18.03
C VAL A 25 16.82 19.72 -16.80
N LYS A 26 17.18 18.60 -16.18
CA LYS A 26 16.50 18.14 -14.95
C LYS A 26 16.62 19.13 -13.80
N ARG A 27 17.82 19.69 -13.56
CA ARG A 27 18.03 20.74 -12.55
C ARG A 27 17.20 21.98 -12.84
N PHE A 28 17.16 22.41 -14.10
CA PHE A 28 16.41 23.57 -14.52
C PHE A 28 14.89 23.34 -14.42
N ALA A 29 14.40 22.21 -14.89
CA ALA A 29 12.98 21.82 -14.77
C ALA A 29 12.52 21.79 -13.30
N ASN A 30 13.35 21.22 -12.40
CA ASN A 30 13.06 21.22 -10.96
C ASN A 30 13.07 22.64 -10.34
N LYS A 31 13.85 23.56 -10.89
CA LYS A 31 13.89 24.97 -10.43
C LYS A 31 12.68 25.79 -10.90
N ILE A 32 12.14 25.44 -12.08
CA ILE A 32 10.97 26.13 -12.67
C ILE A 32 9.65 25.49 -12.19
N GLN A 33 9.64 24.22 -11.85
CA GLN A 33 8.45 23.64 -11.23
C GLN A 33 8.17 24.48 -9.97
N PRO A 34 7.04 25.22 -9.92
CA PRO A 34 6.67 25.88 -8.69
C PRO A 34 6.69 24.78 -7.64
N SER A 35 7.37 25.05 -6.52
CA SER A 35 7.36 24.16 -5.36
C SER A 35 5.96 23.62 -5.26
N GLN A 36 5.77 22.31 -5.43
CA GLN A 36 4.44 21.73 -5.31
C GLN A 36 3.92 22.32 -4.02
N VAL A 37 2.94 23.18 -4.14
CA VAL A 37 2.22 23.67 -2.97
C VAL A 37 1.90 22.40 -2.24
N LEU A 38 2.50 22.24 -1.07
CA LEU A 38 2.24 21.09 -0.21
C LEU A 38 0.73 21.11 -0.03
N GLN A 39 0.02 20.34 -0.89
CA GLN A 39 -1.40 20.15 -0.69
C GLN A 39 -1.48 19.59 0.71
N ALA A 40 -2.00 20.39 1.63
CA ALA A 40 -2.22 19.96 2.99
C ALA A 40 -3.09 18.73 2.92
N ARG A 41 -2.44 17.54 2.94
CA ARG A 41 -3.18 16.29 2.99
C ARG A 41 -3.83 16.27 4.36
N PRO A 42 -5.14 16.16 4.44
CA PRO A 42 -5.83 16.13 5.72
C PRO A 42 -5.23 14.97 6.54
N VAL A 43 -4.67 15.29 7.69
CA VAL A 43 -4.18 14.28 8.61
C VAL A 43 -5.43 13.69 9.27
N ILE A 44 -5.85 12.53 8.79
CA ILE A 44 -6.93 11.79 9.42
C ILE A 44 -6.41 11.30 10.78
N VAL A 45 -6.88 11.93 11.84
CA VAL A 45 -6.60 11.51 13.22
C VAL A 45 -7.61 10.43 13.58
N THR A 46 -7.11 9.26 13.96
CA THR A 46 -7.92 8.14 14.45
C THR A 46 -7.62 7.89 15.92
N ALA A 47 -8.59 7.49 16.72
CA ALA A 47 -8.38 7.14 18.11
C ALA A 47 -7.61 5.81 18.26
N PRO A 48 -6.98 5.53 19.42
CA PRO A 48 -6.37 4.24 19.69
C PRO A 48 -7.38 3.10 19.54
N GLY A 49 -7.02 2.02 18.84
CA GLY A 49 -7.86 0.85 18.60
C GLY A 49 -9.03 1.06 17.61
N GLU A 50 -9.17 2.26 17.04
CA GLU A 50 -10.29 2.55 16.15
C GLU A 50 -10.08 1.96 14.76
N GLU A 51 -8.95 2.22 14.12
CA GLU A 51 -8.73 1.87 12.71
C GLU A 51 -7.38 1.20 12.48
N ALA A 52 -7.38 0.20 11.60
CA ALA A 52 -6.17 -0.28 10.94
C ALA A 52 -6.39 -0.30 9.42
N GLN A 53 -5.32 -0.08 8.68
CA GLN A 53 -5.31 -0.18 7.23
C GLN A 53 -4.51 -1.40 6.82
N VAL A 54 -5.03 -2.16 5.85
CA VAL A 54 -4.39 -3.36 5.35
C VAL A 54 -4.23 -3.33 3.84
N ASP A 55 -3.08 -3.80 3.36
CA ASP A 55 -2.79 -3.91 1.94
C ASP A 55 -1.79 -5.04 1.63
N TYR A 56 -1.73 -5.44 0.37
CA TYR A 56 -0.68 -6.27 -0.17
C TYR A 56 0.30 -5.45 -1.03
N GLY A 57 1.58 -5.61 -0.73
CA GLY A 57 2.67 -5.16 -1.60
C GLY A 57 3.39 -6.32 -2.27
N THR A 58 4.30 -5.97 -3.16
CA THR A 58 5.27 -6.92 -3.70
C THR A 58 6.37 -7.16 -2.68
N GLY A 59 6.58 -8.42 -2.30
CA GLY A 59 7.67 -8.82 -1.42
C GLY A 59 8.95 -9.20 -2.17
N PRO A 60 10.02 -9.55 -1.45
CA PRO A 60 11.30 -9.99 -2.02
C PRO A 60 11.18 -11.36 -2.69
N MET A 61 12.23 -11.71 -3.44
CA MET A 61 12.44 -13.09 -3.88
C MET A 61 12.96 -13.89 -2.71
N VAL A 62 12.26 -14.98 -2.36
CA VAL A 62 12.62 -15.87 -1.26
C VAL A 62 12.72 -17.30 -1.79
N ARG A 63 13.70 -18.05 -1.29
CA ARG A 63 13.83 -19.47 -1.62
C ARG A 63 12.67 -20.26 -1.01
N ASP A 64 11.88 -20.87 -1.87
CA ASP A 64 10.76 -21.73 -1.44
C ASP A 64 11.31 -23.01 -0.82
N PRO A 65 11.04 -23.30 0.46
CA PRO A 65 11.58 -24.47 1.14
C PRO A 65 11.10 -25.80 0.56
N GLN A 66 9.92 -25.80 -0.11
CA GLN A 66 9.37 -27.03 -0.70
C GLN A 66 10.00 -27.34 -2.07
N THR A 67 10.28 -26.31 -2.88
CA THR A 67 10.76 -26.50 -4.24
C THR A 67 12.24 -26.17 -4.42
N GLY A 68 12.86 -25.52 -3.43
CA GLY A 68 14.24 -25.02 -3.50
C GLY A 68 14.46 -23.85 -4.47
N LYS A 69 13.43 -23.42 -5.20
CA LYS A 69 13.51 -22.34 -6.19
C LYS A 69 13.21 -20.98 -5.56
N TYR A 70 13.84 -19.93 -6.08
CA TYR A 70 13.49 -18.57 -5.69
C TYR A 70 12.15 -18.17 -6.30
N ARG A 71 11.24 -17.67 -5.46
CA ARG A 71 9.91 -17.22 -5.85
C ARG A 71 9.62 -15.86 -5.23
N ARG A 72 8.88 -15.05 -5.98
CA ARG A 72 8.43 -13.75 -5.48
C ARG A 72 7.34 -13.94 -4.43
N THR A 73 7.50 -13.24 -3.33
CA THR A 73 6.50 -13.23 -2.25
C THR A 73 5.54 -12.06 -2.41
N ARG A 74 4.40 -12.13 -1.72
CA ARG A 74 3.52 -11.01 -1.44
C ARG A 74 3.77 -10.54 -0.02
N LEU A 75 3.79 -9.24 0.17
CA LEU A 75 3.98 -8.59 1.46
C LEU A 75 2.62 -8.12 1.98
N PHE A 76 2.10 -8.78 2.99
CA PHE A 76 0.95 -8.30 3.75
C PHE A 76 1.42 -7.24 4.74
N VAL A 77 0.74 -6.09 4.77
CA VAL A 77 1.01 -5.01 5.72
C VAL A 77 -0.29 -4.59 6.37
N LEU A 78 -0.36 -4.66 7.70
CA LEU A 78 -1.45 -4.10 8.50
C LEU A 78 -0.88 -3.02 9.41
N THR A 79 -1.40 -1.81 9.31
CA THR A 79 -0.90 -0.62 10.01
C THR A 79 -2.00 0.02 10.84
N LEU A 80 -1.74 0.22 12.13
CA LEU A 80 -2.67 0.93 13.02
C LEU A 80 -2.78 2.40 12.64
N GLY A 81 -3.99 2.93 12.62
CA GLY A 81 -4.28 4.32 12.25
C GLY A 81 -3.64 5.32 13.21
N TYR A 82 -3.71 5.08 14.50
CA TYR A 82 -3.20 5.98 15.55
C TYR A 82 -1.67 5.92 15.68
N SER A 83 -1.14 4.78 16.10
CA SER A 83 0.27 4.63 16.48
C SER A 83 1.22 4.42 15.29
N ARG A 84 0.70 4.15 14.12
CA ARG A 84 1.46 3.74 12.91
C ARG A 84 2.24 2.44 13.08
N LYS A 85 2.08 1.74 14.21
CA LYS A 85 2.65 0.42 14.39
C LYS A 85 2.12 -0.52 13.31
N SER A 86 3.00 -1.28 12.69
CA SER A 86 2.62 -2.16 11.58
C SER A 86 3.14 -3.57 11.77
N VAL A 87 2.35 -4.53 11.31
CA VAL A 87 2.73 -5.93 11.16
C VAL A 87 2.95 -6.21 9.68
N ARG A 88 4.06 -6.87 9.37
CA ARG A 88 4.48 -7.23 8.02
C ARG A 88 4.69 -8.73 7.95
N LEU A 89 4.06 -9.39 6.99
CA LEU A 89 4.13 -10.84 6.81
C LEU A 89 4.35 -11.17 5.34
N LEU A 90 5.18 -12.15 5.06
CA LEU A 90 5.44 -12.63 3.69
C LEU A 90 4.70 -13.93 3.44
N VAL A 91 4.09 -14.02 2.26
CA VAL A 91 3.46 -15.25 1.78
C VAL A 91 3.79 -15.49 0.30
N PHE A 92 3.88 -16.74 -0.12
CA PHE A 92 4.10 -17.08 -1.53
C PHE A 92 2.83 -17.00 -2.36
N ARG A 93 1.68 -17.29 -1.77
CA ARG A 93 0.36 -17.26 -2.42
C ARG A 93 -0.66 -16.62 -1.52
N SER A 94 -1.62 -15.96 -2.11
CA SER A 94 -2.79 -15.42 -1.43
C SER A 94 -4.02 -16.25 -1.74
N SER A 95 -4.86 -16.37 -0.73
CA SER A 95 -6.20 -16.97 -0.80
C SER A 95 -7.04 -16.36 0.30
N SER A 96 -8.35 -16.55 0.30
CA SER A 96 -9.22 -16.06 1.38
C SER A 96 -8.82 -16.63 2.73
N ARG A 97 -8.41 -17.90 2.79
CA ARG A 97 -7.90 -18.52 4.02
C ARG A 97 -6.58 -17.87 4.47
N THR A 98 -5.62 -17.71 3.54
CA THR A 98 -4.35 -17.03 3.85
C THR A 98 -4.60 -15.60 4.33
N TRP A 99 -5.55 -14.89 3.71
CA TRP A 99 -5.94 -13.54 4.11
C TRP A 99 -6.46 -13.49 5.54
N ALA A 100 -7.36 -14.38 5.92
CA ALA A 100 -7.86 -14.51 7.28
C ALA A 100 -6.73 -14.85 8.28
N ASP A 101 -5.90 -15.86 7.98
CA ASP A 101 -4.76 -16.27 8.82
C ASP A 101 -3.76 -15.13 9.05
N LEU A 102 -3.53 -14.27 8.06
CA LEU A 102 -2.64 -13.11 8.17
C LEU A 102 -3.21 -12.04 9.10
N HIS A 103 -4.52 -11.80 9.05
CA HIS A 103 -5.20 -10.87 9.98
C HIS A 103 -5.13 -11.40 11.41
N GLU A 104 -5.43 -12.68 11.62
CA GLU A 104 -5.31 -13.30 12.95
C GLU A 104 -3.89 -13.16 13.51
N LYS A 105 -2.87 -13.51 12.72
CA LYS A 105 -1.47 -13.34 13.12
C LYS A 105 -1.12 -11.87 13.41
N ALA A 106 -1.67 -10.94 12.65
CA ALA A 106 -1.44 -9.52 12.86
C ALA A 106 -2.09 -9.04 14.16
N PHE A 107 -3.34 -9.41 14.43
CA PHE A 107 -4.04 -9.05 15.68
C PHE A 107 -3.33 -9.64 16.90
N ARG A 108 -2.92 -10.89 16.84
CA ARG A 108 -2.13 -11.52 17.92
C ARG A 108 -0.81 -10.78 18.18
N ARG A 109 -0.08 -10.38 17.13
CA ARG A 109 1.19 -9.63 17.29
C ARG A 109 0.99 -8.19 17.79
N LEU A 110 -0.15 -7.60 17.53
CA LEU A 110 -0.49 -6.26 18.03
C LEU A 110 -1.00 -6.29 19.47
N GLY A 111 -1.44 -7.47 19.95
CA GLY A 111 -2.02 -7.66 21.26
C GLY A 111 -3.53 -7.38 21.31
N GLY A 112 -4.19 -7.30 20.14
CA GLY A 112 -5.61 -7.07 20.03
C GLY A 112 -6.04 -6.71 18.60
N SER A 113 -7.35 -6.51 18.42
CA SER A 113 -7.96 -6.07 17.17
C SER A 113 -8.24 -4.56 17.18
N VAL A 114 -8.79 -4.08 16.09
CA VAL A 114 -9.33 -2.73 15.92
C VAL A 114 -10.81 -2.79 15.59
N ARG A 115 -11.52 -1.68 15.76
CA ARG A 115 -12.95 -1.61 15.42
C ARG A 115 -13.19 -1.65 13.92
N ILE A 116 -12.31 -1.00 13.13
CA ILE A 116 -12.48 -0.84 11.69
C ILE A 116 -11.19 -1.29 10.99
N VAL A 117 -11.33 -2.18 10.01
CA VAL A 117 -10.25 -2.57 9.11
C VAL A 117 -10.54 -1.97 7.74
N VAL A 118 -9.74 -0.98 7.35
CA VAL A 118 -9.77 -0.36 6.03
C VAL A 118 -8.95 -1.20 5.07
N LEU A 119 -9.54 -1.63 3.96
CA LEU A 119 -8.89 -2.50 2.98
C LEU A 119 -9.23 -2.07 1.55
N ASP A 120 -8.39 -2.47 0.61
CA ASP A 120 -8.72 -2.37 -0.81
C ASP A 120 -9.70 -3.48 -1.22
N ASN A 121 -10.34 -3.31 -2.38
CA ASN A 121 -11.27 -4.28 -2.96
C ASN A 121 -10.54 -5.53 -3.49
N LEU A 122 -9.78 -6.19 -2.63
CA LEU A 122 -9.10 -7.44 -2.92
C LEU A 122 -10.09 -8.60 -2.82
N ARG A 123 -10.14 -9.46 -3.83
CA ARG A 123 -11.06 -10.60 -3.89
C ARG A 123 -10.93 -11.57 -2.71
N GLU A 124 -9.79 -11.61 -2.07
CA GLU A 124 -9.55 -12.39 -0.86
C GLU A 124 -10.42 -11.94 0.33
N GLY A 125 -10.76 -10.66 0.38
CA GLY A 125 -11.59 -10.06 1.44
C GLY A 125 -12.96 -9.60 0.97
N VAL A 126 -13.05 -9.04 -0.26
CA VAL A 126 -14.28 -8.42 -0.81
C VAL A 126 -14.66 -9.12 -2.11
N LEU A 127 -15.82 -9.78 -2.13
CA LEU A 127 -16.33 -10.46 -3.32
C LEU A 127 -16.98 -9.47 -4.29
N THR A 128 -17.83 -8.60 -3.77
CA THR A 128 -18.49 -7.55 -4.54
C THR A 128 -18.23 -6.20 -3.85
N PRO A 129 -17.49 -5.30 -4.51
CA PRO A 129 -17.28 -3.97 -3.98
C PRO A 129 -18.57 -3.15 -4.04
N ASP A 130 -19.03 -2.65 -2.91
CA ASP A 130 -20.08 -1.66 -2.80
C ASP A 130 -19.74 -0.62 -1.73
N ILE A 131 -20.29 0.57 -1.85
CA ILE A 131 -20.01 1.67 -0.91
C ILE A 131 -20.81 1.54 0.38
N TYR A 132 -22.01 0.96 0.28
CA TYR A 132 -22.94 0.86 1.39
C TYR A 132 -23.05 -0.55 1.94
N ASP A 133 -23.01 -1.57 1.08
CA ASP A 133 -23.17 -2.98 1.45
C ASP A 133 -22.23 -3.90 0.67
N PRO A 134 -20.92 -3.86 0.97
CA PRO A 134 -19.93 -4.70 0.29
C PRO A 134 -20.14 -6.17 0.67
N THR A 135 -20.20 -7.05 -0.31
CA THR A 135 -20.24 -8.48 -0.04
C THR A 135 -18.82 -8.97 0.32
N LEU A 136 -18.60 -9.27 1.59
CA LEU A 136 -17.34 -9.83 2.08
C LEU A 136 -17.23 -11.32 1.81
N ASN A 137 -16.00 -11.80 1.67
CA ASN A 137 -15.75 -13.23 1.71
C ASN A 137 -16.23 -13.81 3.04
N PRO A 138 -17.04 -14.90 3.09
CA PRO A 138 -17.60 -15.43 4.32
C PRO A 138 -16.57 -15.72 5.41
N LEU A 139 -15.43 -16.33 5.05
CA LEU A 139 -14.37 -16.64 6.00
C LEU A 139 -13.76 -15.39 6.62
N TYR A 140 -13.60 -14.34 5.82
CA TYR A 140 -13.09 -13.07 6.31
C TYR A 140 -14.11 -12.33 7.19
N ARG A 141 -15.38 -12.36 6.79
CA ARG A 141 -16.48 -11.81 7.60
C ARG A 141 -16.55 -12.47 8.97
N ASP A 142 -16.46 -13.80 9.01
CA ASP A 142 -16.56 -14.57 10.26
C ASP A 142 -15.34 -14.31 11.16
N LEU A 143 -14.15 -14.17 10.58
CA LEU A 143 -12.96 -13.74 11.32
C LEU A 143 -13.17 -12.35 11.95
N LEU A 144 -13.61 -11.37 11.17
CA LEU A 144 -13.82 -10.02 11.68
C LEU A 144 -14.89 -9.98 12.78
N ALA A 145 -15.99 -10.73 12.61
CA ALA A 145 -17.03 -10.88 13.64
C ALA A 145 -16.47 -11.47 14.93
N HIS A 146 -15.61 -12.49 14.84
CA HIS A 146 -14.94 -13.07 16.01
C HIS A 146 -14.08 -12.04 16.78
N TYR A 147 -13.42 -11.14 16.07
CA TYR A 147 -12.58 -10.09 16.68
C TYR A 147 -13.34 -8.79 16.99
N GLY A 148 -14.65 -8.72 16.75
CA GLY A 148 -15.46 -7.52 16.94
C GLY A 148 -15.08 -6.37 16.01
N ALA A 149 -14.52 -6.69 14.83
CA ALA A 149 -14.09 -5.72 13.84
C ALA A 149 -15.05 -5.63 12.65
N VAL A 150 -15.07 -4.49 11.96
CA VAL A 150 -15.84 -4.25 10.75
C VAL A 150 -14.92 -3.94 9.59
N ALA A 151 -15.16 -4.56 8.43
CA ALA A 151 -14.45 -4.21 7.20
C ALA A 151 -14.98 -2.89 6.62
N MET A 152 -14.07 -2.02 6.19
CA MET A 152 -14.40 -0.82 5.43
C MET A 152 -13.61 -0.84 4.11
N PRO A 153 -14.18 -1.35 3.02
CA PRO A 153 -13.54 -1.29 1.71
C PRO A 153 -13.35 0.16 1.26
N CYS A 154 -12.19 0.47 0.70
CA CYS A 154 -11.94 1.79 0.12
C CYS A 154 -12.81 2.00 -1.13
N ARG A 155 -13.27 3.24 -1.33
CA ARG A 155 -13.89 3.62 -2.60
C ARG A 155 -12.90 3.45 -3.74
N VAL A 156 -13.38 2.94 -4.86
CA VAL A 156 -12.61 2.95 -6.11
C VAL A 156 -12.22 4.40 -6.42
N ARG A 157 -10.91 4.70 -6.45
CA ARG A 157 -10.33 6.04 -6.70
C ARG A 157 -10.38 7.05 -5.53
N ASP A 158 -10.38 6.60 -4.26
CA ASP A 158 -10.16 7.51 -3.12
C ASP A 158 -8.74 7.32 -2.55
N PRO A 159 -7.73 8.03 -3.08
CA PRO A 159 -6.33 7.87 -2.68
C PRO A 159 -6.05 8.40 -1.27
N ASP A 160 -6.88 9.32 -0.74
CA ASP A 160 -6.57 10.04 0.50
C ASP A 160 -6.67 9.15 1.75
N ARG A 161 -7.56 8.16 1.76
CA ARG A 161 -7.66 7.21 2.87
C ARG A 161 -6.56 6.13 2.89
N LYS A 162 -5.96 5.85 1.75
CA LYS A 162 -4.95 4.78 1.57
C LYS A 162 -3.51 5.21 1.86
N GLY A 163 -3.25 6.51 1.93
CA GLY A 163 -1.90 7.07 2.04
C GLY A 163 -1.06 6.54 3.21
N LYS A 164 -1.71 6.01 4.26
CA LYS A 164 -1.03 5.46 5.44
C LYS A 164 -0.37 4.09 5.16
N VAL A 165 -1.05 3.22 4.42
CA VAL A 165 -0.57 1.87 4.09
C VAL A 165 0.39 1.90 2.91
N GLU A 166 0.09 2.68 1.86
CA GLU A 166 0.97 2.84 0.71
C GLU A 166 2.35 3.36 1.13
N SER A 167 2.40 4.30 2.07
CA SER A 167 3.64 4.76 2.69
C SER A 167 4.36 3.63 3.45
N GLY A 168 3.64 2.79 4.17
CA GLY A 168 4.18 1.65 4.91
C GLY A 168 4.72 0.55 4.00
N VAL A 169 4.00 0.21 2.95
CA VAL A 169 4.43 -0.75 1.91
C VAL A 169 5.66 -0.22 1.18
N GLY A 170 5.64 1.03 0.72
CA GLY A 170 6.77 1.64 0.04
C GLY A 170 8.01 1.78 0.91
N HIS A 171 7.86 2.04 2.20
CA HIS A 171 8.98 2.05 3.16
C HIS A 171 9.54 0.64 3.38
N ALA A 172 8.67 -0.36 3.57
CA ALA A 172 9.09 -1.74 3.74
C ALA A 172 9.87 -2.28 2.52
N GLN A 173 9.44 -1.90 1.31
CA GLN A 173 10.10 -2.30 0.08
C GLN A 173 11.47 -1.60 -0.14
N ARG A 174 11.66 -0.39 0.41
CA ARG A 174 12.89 0.39 0.20
C ARG A 174 13.96 0.16 1.26
N THR A 175 13.60 -0.25 2.45
CA THR A 175 14.54 -0.33 3.59
C THR A 175 14.80 -1.75 4.09
N PRO A 176 13.85 -2.46 4.73
CA PRO A 176 14.15 -3.75 5.34
C PRO A 176 14.20 -4.93 4.35
N LEU A 177 13.75 -4.73 3.11
CA LEU A 177 13.68 -5.79 2.10
C LEU A 177 14.72 -5.61 0.97
N LYS A 178 15.58 -4.62 1.08
CA LYS A 178 16.76 -4.46 0.24
C LYS A 178 17.88 -5.29 0.86
N GLY A 179 17.93 -6.56 0.50
CA GLY A 179 19.07 -7.43 0.73
C GLY A 179 19.93 -7.53 -0.52
#